data_d0bf4892a791975d8c464c4cd7223c66
#
_entry.id   d0bf4892a791975d8c464c4cd7223c66
#
_cell.length_a   1.000
_cell.length_b   1.000
_cell.length_c   1.000
_cell.angle_alpha   90.00
_cell.angle_beta   90.00
_cell.angle_gamma   90.00
#
_symmetry.space_group_name_H-M   'P 1'
#
loop_
_entity.id
_entity.type
_entity.pdbx_description
1 polymer ?
#
loop_
_entity_poly.entity_id
_entity_poly.type
_entity_poly.pdbx_seq_one_letter_code
_entity_poly.pdbx_strand_id
1 'polypeptide(L)'
;IVSDFVGNTPFVKLSEKLYAKLESVNPGGSIKDRPVKWILDKSEQMGLINKNSTIVEATSGNTGISLAMMGAERGYKIKIVMPCDMSEERKTLLKMYGAELIEVDEGDFDGAIALKDKLVHDKGYFPLNQFSTPLNIECHYKTTFKEIVSHSLKIGKSITAFIAGTGTGGTLMGIQKGFSEYEPRVKIVAVEPLESPVMSGGEKGLHGIQGIGDGSKFLVDLKKVDEIITISTEDAKIRAKELCKN
;
A
#
# COMPACT_ATOMS: atom_id res chain seq x y z
N ILE A 1 -6.37 -12.49 -17.34
CA ILE A 1 -5.05 -12.59 -16.68
C ILE A 1 -5.17 -12.26 -15.19
N VAL A 2 -4.17 -12.60 -14.37
CA VAL A 2 -4.28 -12.50 -12.89
C VAL A 2 -4.58 -11.06 -12.45
N SER A 3 -3.96 -10.08 -13.06
CA SER A 3 -4.19 -8.66 -12.74
C SER A 3 -5.60 -8.15 -13.05
N ASP A 4 -6.41 -8.87 -13.84
CA ASP A 4 -7.82 -8.51 -14.09
C ASP A 4 -8.70 -8.69 -12.85
N PHE A 5 -8.26 -9.50 -11.90
CA PHE A 5 -8.97 -9.77 -10.64
C PHE A 5 -8.59 -8.82 -9.50
N VAL A 6 -7.76 -7.82 -9.76
CA VAL A 6 -7.40 -6.80 -8.77
C VAL A 6 -8.57 -5.86 -8.53
N GLY A 7 -8.91 -5.66 -7.26
CA GLY A 7 -10.03 -4.83 -6.86
C GLY A 7 -11.35 -5.60 -6.76
N ASN A 8 -12.47 -4.88 -6.72
CA ASN A 8 -13.81 -5.42 -6.48
C ASN A 8 -13.88 -6.34 -5.25
N THR A 9 -13.08 -6.03 -4.25
CA THR A 9 -12.94 -6.82 -3.04
C THR A 9 -14.20 -6.77 -2.19
N PRO A 10 -14.49 -7.79 -1.36
CA PRO A 10 -15.65 -7.83 -0.50
C PRO A 10 -15.70 -6.64 0.49
N PHE A 11 -16.92 -6.23 0.82
CA PHE A 11 -17.21 -5.25 1.85
C PHE A 11 -17.92 -5.99 2.99
N VAL A 12 -17.18 -6.29 4.06
CA VAL A 12 -17.63 -7.17 5.14
C VAL A 12 -18.10 -6.38 6.35
N LYS A 13 -19.21 -6.81 6.95
CA LYS A 13 -19.73 -6.24 8.17
C LYS A 13 -18.98 -6.83 9.38
N LEU A 14 -18.30 -5.99 10.14
CA LEU A 14 -17.61 -6.38 11.38
C LEU A 14 -18.46 -6.12 12.63
N SER A 15 -19.35 -5.12 12.59
CA SER A 15 -20.35 -4.83 13.64
C SER A 15 -21.51 -4.02 13.04
N GLU A 16 -22.47 -3.61 13.85
CA GLU A 16 -23.62 -2.80 13.40
C GLU A 16 -23.21 -1.48 12.72
N LYS A 17 -22.06 -0.93 13.07
CA LYS A 17 -21.57 0.38 12.58
C LYS A 17 -20.23 0.30 11.85
N LEU A 18 -19.58 -0.88 11.83
CA LEU A 18 -18.23 -1.03 11.28
C LEU A 18 -18.21 -2.01 10.11
N TYR A 19 -17.69 -1.56 9.00
CA TYR A 19 -17.48 -2.35 7.79
C TYR A 19 -16.01 -2.28 7.36
N ALA A 20 -15.51 -3.33 6.73
CA ALA A 20 -14.16 -3.39 6.21
C ALA A 20 -14.13 -3.82 4.75
N LYS A 21 -13.21 -3.24 3.99
CA LYS A 21 -12.83 -3.66 2.64
C LYS A 21 -11.80 -4.78 2.79
N LEU A 22 -12.11 -5.99 2.36
CA LEU A 22 -11.26 -7.17 2.53
C LEU A 22 -10.19 -7.25 1.43
N GLU A 23 -9.13 -6.47 1.56
CA GLU A 23 -8.09 -6.32 0.54
C GLU A 23 -7.14 -7.53 0.44
N SER A 24 -7.15 -8.43 1.42
CA SER A 24 -6.36 -9.67 1.39
C SER A 24 -6.80 -10.68 0.30
N VAL A 25 -7.95 -10.46 -0.32
CA VAL A 25 -8.44 -11.31 -1.42
C VAL A 25 -7.98 -10.85 -2.81
N ASN A 26 -7.24 -9.75 -2.90
CA ASN A 26 -6.53 -9.42 -4.14
C ASN A 26 -5.55 -10.56 -4.51
N PRO A 27 -5.26 -10.78 -5.79
CA PRO A 27 -4.41 -11.90 -6.25
C PRO A 27 -3.04 -12.01 -5.57
N GLY A 28 -2.37 -10.88 -5.30
CA GLY A 28 -1.11 -10.83 -4.56
C GLY A 28 -1.28 -10.80 -3.04
N GLY A 29 -2.52 -10.93 -2.55
CA GLY A 29 -2.85 -11.05 -1.13
C GLY A 29 -2.92 -9.72 -0.37
N SER A 30 -2.91 -8.57 -1.03
CA SER A 30 -2.97 -7.28 -0.35
C SER A 30 -3.53 -6.13 -1.19
N ILE A 31 -3.80 -5.01 -0.52
CA ILE A 31 -4.19 -3.75 -1.15
C ILE A 31 -3.15 -3.21 -2.15
N LYS A 32 -1.88 -3.64 -2.05
CA LYS A 32 -0.79 -3.14 -2.89
C LYS A 32 -0.93 -3.55 -4.34
N ASP A 33 -1.73 -4.57 -4.65
CA ASP A 33 -2.04 -4.93 -6.03
C ASP A 33 -2.69 -3.76 -6.79
N ARG A 34 -3.50 -2.97 -6.11
CA ARG A 34 -4.19 -1.83 -6.72
C ARG A 34 -3.23 -0.74 -7.21
N PRO A 35 -2.37 -0.13 -6.36
CA PRO A 35 -1.46 0.91 -6.81
C PRO A 35 -0.40 0.37 -7.77
N VAL A 36 0.10 -0.85 -7.58
CA VAL A 36 1.06 -1.45 -8.52
C VAL A 36 0.46 -1.58 -9.91
N LYS A 37 -0.73 -2.20 -10.01
CA LYS A 37 -1.45 -2.30 -11.28
C LYS A 37 -1.67 -0.93 -11.92
N TRP A 38 -2.18 0.04 -11.15
CA TRP A 38 -2.49 1.37 -11.65
C TRP A 38 -1.26 2.10 -12.18
N ILE A 39 -0.15 2.05 -11.43
CA ILE A 39 1.11 2.69 -11.83
C ILE A 39 1.63 2.05 -13.11
N LEU A 40 1.64 0.71 -13.21
CA LEU A 40 2.07 0.01 -14.42
C LEU A 40 1.19 0.37 -15.62
N ASP A 41 -0.14 0.27 -15.48
CA ASP A 41 -1.09 0.59 -16.55
C ASP A 41 -0.91 2.04 -17.05
N LYS A 42 -0.75 3.00 -16.15
CA LYS A 42 -0.53 4.41 -16.50
C LYS A 42 0.81 4.64 -17.16
N SER A 43 1.85 3.99 -16.65
CA SER A 43 3.21 4.13 -17.21
C SER A 43 3.31 3.52 -18.62
N GLU A 44 2.61 2.42 -18.89
CA GLU A 44 2.46 1.85 -20.22
C GLU A 44 1.71 2.79 -21.17
N GLN A 45 0.55 3.32 -20.70
CA GLN A 45 -0.25 4.27 -21.48
C GLN A 45 0.51 5.55 -21.85
N MET A 46 1.38 6.02 -20.95
CA MET A 46 2.22 7.20 -21.18
C MET A 46 3.49 6.90 -21.97
N GLY A 47 3.76 5.64 -22.30
CA GLY A 47 4.99 5.23 -23.01
C GLY A 47 6.26 5.33 -22.15
N LEU A 48 6.13 5.42 -20.83
CA LEU A 48 7.27 5.49 -19.91
C LEU A 48 7.96 4.14 -19.72
N ILE A 49 7.22 3.05 -19.90
CA ILE A 49 7.73 1.68 -19.86
C ILE A 49 7.26 0.87 -21.06
N ASN A 50 8.05 -0.11 -21.44
CA ASN A 50 7.77 -1.07 -22.50
C ASN A 50 8.36 -2.45 -22.14
N LYS A 51 8.15 -3.47 -22.98
CA LYS A 51 8.60 -4.85 -22.73
C LYS A 51 10.09 -5.03 -22.43
N ASN A 52 10.93 -4.06 -22.79
CA ASN A 52 12.37 -4.09 -22.51
C ASN A 52 12.74 -3.37 -21.23
N SER A 53 11.79 -2.71 -20.57
CA SER A 53 12.02 -1.96 -19.35
C SER A 53 12.36 -2.88 -18.18
N THR A 54 13.31 -2.45 -17.37
CA THR A 54 13.56 -3.02 -16.05
C THR A 54 12.93 -2.10 -15.01
N ILE A 55 12.07 -2.67 -14.17
CA ILE A 55 11.38 -1.92 -13.11
C ILE A 55 12.05 -2.25 -11.76
N VAL A 56 12.31 -1.22 -10.97
CA VAL A 56 12.99 -1.36 -9.68
C VAL A 56 12.18 -0.70 -8.57
N GLU A 57 12.13 -1.33 -7.40
CA GLU A 57 11.53 -0.74 -6.19
C GLU A 57 12.28 -1.17 -4.95
N ALA A 58 12.41 -0.25 -3.97
CA ALA A 58 12.91 -0.55 -2.65
C ALA A 58 11.74 -0.94 -1.75
N THR A 59 11.61 -2.22 -1.46
CA THR A 59 10.51 -2.74 -0.66
C THR A 59 10.79 -4.14 -0.15
N SER A 60 10.44 -4.40 1.09
CA SER A 60 10.48 -5.72 1.71
C SER A 60 9.10 -6.36 1.83
N GLY A 61 8.05 -5.66 1.39
CA GLY A 61 6.68 -6.02 1.71
C GLY A 61 5.82 -6.37 0.49
N ASN A 62 4.53 -6.19 0.69
CA ASN A 62 3.48 -6.55 -0.26
C ASN A 62 3.59 -5.85 -1.63
N THR A 63 4.18 -4.66 -1.68
CA THR A 63 4.43 -3.97 -2.97
C THR A 63 5.38 -4.78 -3.84
N GLY A 64 6.43 -5.37 -3.26
CA GLY A 64 7.36 -6.23 -3.98
C GLY A 64 6.66 -7.47 -4.55
N ILE A 65 5.80 -8.11 -3.77
CA ILE A 65 5.03 -9.28 -4.20
C ILE A 65 4.11 -8.92 -5.38
N SER A 66 3.33 -7.83 -5.23
CA SER A 66 2.45 -7.35 -6.30
C SER A 66 3.22 -7.00 -7.59
N LEU A 67 4.37 -6.33 -7.43
CA LEU A 67 5.21 -5.94 -8.57
C LEU A 67 5.84 -7.14 -9.26
N ALA A 68 6.35 -8.11 -8.51
CA ALA A 68 6.93 -9.33 -9.06
C ALA A 68 5.87 -10.17 -9.80
N MET A 69 4.69 -10.35 -9.20
CA MET A 69 3.56 -11.07 -9.81
C MET A 69 3.13 -10.44 -11.14
N MET A 70 2.90 -9.12 -11.16
CA MET A 70 2.47 -8.44 -12.38
C MET A 70 3.60 -8.27 -13.39
N GLY A 71 4.83 -8.18 -12.92
CA GLY A 71 6.02 -8.20 -13.78
C GLY A 71 6.16 -9.52 -14.52
N ALA A 72 5.98 -10.64 -13.84
CA ALA A 72 5.96 -11.98 -14.45
C ALA A 72 4.85 -12.10 -15.50
N GLU A 73 3.63 -11.65 -15.16
CA GLU A 73 2.48 -11.66 -16.07
C GLU A 73 2.73 -10.86 -17.36
N ARG A 74 3.37 -9.68 -17.23
CA ARG A 74 3.56 -8.74 -18.33
C ARG A 74 4.91 -8.88 -19.05
N GLY A 75 5.79 -9.75 -18.54
CA GLY A 75 7.13 -10.00 -19.11
C GLY A 75 8.15 -8.89 -18.79
N TYR A 76 7.95 -8.13 -17.71
CA TYR A 76 8.93 -7.15 -17.24
C TYR A 76 10.06 -7.80 -16.44
N LYS A 77 11.25 -7.21 -16.52
CA LYS A 77 12.35 -7.50 -15.60
C LYS A 77 12.13 -6.72 -14.32
N ILE A 78 11.97 -7.42 -13.21
CA ILE A 78 11.72 -6.81 -11.90
C ILE A 78 12.95 -6.97 -11.01
N LYS A 79 13.36 -5.87 -10.40
CA LYS A 79 14.41 -5.82 -9.38
C LYS A 79 13.83 -5.28 -8.08
N ILE A 80 14.03 -6.02 -7.00
CA ILE A 80 13.59 -5.63 -5.65
C ILE A 80 14.83 -5.41 -4.80
N VAL A 81 14.96 -4.21 -4.25
CA VAL A 81 16.03 -3.86 -3.31
C VAL A 81 15.47 -3.96 -1.90
N MET A 82 16.13 -4.73 -1.03
CA MET A 82 15.65 -4.98 0.34
C MET A 82 16.78 -5.31 1.29
N PRO A 83 16.60 -5.09 2.62
CA PRO A 83 17.51 -5.61 3.62
C PRO A 83 17.62 -7.14 3.62
N CYS A 84 18.81 -7.68 3.94
CA CYS A 84 19.08 -9.11 3.85
C CYS A 84 18.38 -9.95 4.93
N ASP A 85 17.91 -9.32 6.01
CA ASP A 85 17.19 -9.95 7.13
C ASP A 85 15.69 -10.20 6.87
N MET A 86 15.22 -9.93 5.66
CA MET A 86 13.84 -10.24 5.29
C MET A 86 13.58 -11.75 5.27
N SER A 87 12.35 -12.16 5.62
CA SER A 87 12.00 -13.58 5.76
C SER A 87 12.24 -14.38 4.46
N GLU A 88 12.72 -15.60 4.61
CA GLU A 88 13.01 -16.48 3.47
C GLU A 88 11.76 -16.84 2.67
N GLU A 89 10.58 -16.87 3.29
CA GLU A 89 9.31 -17.09 2.60
C GLU A 89 9.04 -15.96 1.59
N ARG A 90 9.28 -14.70 1.96
CA ARG A 90 9.13 -13.56 1.06
C ARG A 90 10.13 -13.58 -0.08
N LYS A 91 11.41 -13.84 0.23
CA LYS A 91 12.46 -13.96 -0.78
C LYS A 91 12.15 -15.07 -1.77
N THR A 92 11.71 -16.23 -1.27
CA THR A 92 11.32 -17.38 -2.10
C THR A 92 10.16 -17.00 -3.03
N LEU A 93 9.11 -16.38 -2.50
CA LEU A 93 7.95 -15.97 -3.30
C LEU A 93 8.32 -14.98 -4.41
N LEU A 94 9.15 -13.99 -4.10
CA LEU A 94 9.64 -13.01 -5.09
C LEU A 94 10.46 -13.69 -6.20
N LYS A 95 11.36 -14.60 -5.82
CA LYS A 95 12.17 -15.39 -6.78
C LYS A 95 11.30 -16.30 -7.64
N MET A 96 10.25 -16.91 -7.08
CA MET A 96 9.29 -17.75 -7.84
C MET A 96 8.56 -16.95 -8.92
N TYR A 97 8.27 -15.66 -8.68
CA TYR A 97 7.76 -14.76 -9.72
C TYR A 97 8.83 -14.25 -10.69
N GLY A 98 10.10 -14.65 -10.52
CA GLY A 98 11.19 -14.26 -11.40
C GLY A 98 11.82 -12.89 -11.10
N ALA A 99 11.52 -12.30 -9.94
CA ALA A 99 12.17 -11.06 -9.52
C ALA A 99 13.63 -11.31 -9.11
N GLU A 100 14.52 -10.40 -9.52
CA GLU A 100 15.90 -10.34 -9.02
C GLU A 100 15.94 -9.56 -7.70
N LEU A 101 16.50 -10.20 -6.67
CA LEU A 101 16.67 -9.56 -5.36
C LEU A 101 18.07 -8.95 -5.26
N ILE A 102 18.12 -7.70 -4.81
CA ILE A 102 19.34 -6.96 -4.51
C ILE A 102 19.30 -6.66 -3.02
N GLU A 103 20.17 -7.33 -2.26
CA GLU A 103 20.17 -7.22 -0.80
C GLU A 103 21.15 -6.15 -0.35
N VAL A 104 20.75 -5.37 0.66
CA VAL A 104 21.58 -4.46 1.44
C VAL A 104 21.75 -5.00 2.85
N ASP A 105 22.51 -4.31 3.69
CA ASP A 105 22.77 -4.72 5.07
C ASP A 105 21.46 -4.87 5.87
N GLU A 106 21.54 -5.63 6.97
CA GLU A 106 20.43 -5.91 7.86
C GLU A 106 19.78 -4.62 8.37
N GLY A 107 18.45 -4.51 8.23
CA GLY A 107 17.67 -3.35 8.67
C GLY A 107 17.91 -2.04 7.89
N ASP A 108 18.78 -2.03 6.87
CA ASP A 108 19.15 -0.82 6.13
C ASP A 108 18.11 -0.46 5.03
N PHE A 109 16.94 0.01 5.44
CA PHE A 109 15.92 0.49 4.50
C PHE A 109 16.33 1.76 3.76
N ASP A 110 17.07 2.65 4.40
CA ASP A 110 17.56 3.89 3.79
C ASP A 110 18.60 3.58 2.71
N GLY A 111 19.49 2.63 2.96
CA GLY A 111 20.45 2.09 1.97
C GLY A 111 19.75 1.41 0.80
N ALA A 112 18.65 0.69 1.04
CA ALA A 112 17.86 0.10 -0.04
C ALA A 112 17.25 1.18 -0.96
N ILE A 113 16.72 2.25 -0.40
CA ILE A 113 16.19 3.39 -1.16
C ILE A 113 17.31 4.07 -1.96
N ALA A 114 18.46 4.35 -1.32
CA ALA A 114 19.59 4.99 -1.97
C ALA A 114 20.14 4.13 -3.12
N LEU A 115 20.25 2.80 -2.94
CA LEU A 115 20.67 1.89 -3.99
C LEU A 115 19.66 1.82 -5.14
N LYS A 116 18.36 1.79 -4.85
CA LYS A 116 17.31 1.89 -5.88
C LYS A 116 17.48 3.17 -6.70
N ASP A 117 17.66 4.33 -6.05
CA ASP A 117 17.81 5.62 -6.74
C ASP A 117 19.09 5.65 -7.59
N LYS A 118 20.18 5.06 -7.11
CA LYS A 118 21.40 4.88 -7.89
C LYS A 118 21.18 4.02 -9.14
N LEU A 119 20.45 2.91 -9.02
CA LEU A 119 20.12 2.04 -10.16
C LEU A 119 19.23 2.75 -11.20
N VAL A 120 18.30 3.59 -10.75
CA VAL A 120 17.49 4.44 -11.63
C VAL A 120 18.40 5.41 -12.40
N HIS A 121 19.28 6.11 -11.71
CA HIS A 121 20.20 7.08 -12.34
C HIS A 121 21.21 6.42 -13.29
N ASP A 122 21.91 5.38 -12.83
CA ASP A 122 23.05 4.79 -13.55
C ASP A 122 22.65 3.82 -14.67
N LYS A 123 21.49 3.17 -14.53
CA LYS A 123 21.01 2.12 -15.45
C LYS A 123 19.74 2.49 -16.21
N GLY A 124 19.11 3.61 -15.90
CA GLY A 124 17.86 4.01 -16.50
C GLY A 124 16.68 3.08 -16.16
N TYR A 125 16.72 2.40 -15.00
CA TYR A 125 15.60 1.56 -14.57
C TYR A 125 14.40 2.42 -14.20
N PHE A 126 13.21 1.89 -14.41
CA PHE A 126 11.98 2.60 -14.07
C PHE A 126 11.64 2.37 -12.59
N PRO A 127 11.56 3.42 -11.76
CA PRO A 127 11.15 3.27 -10.37
C PRO A 127 9.62 3.24 -10.24
N LEU A 128 9.08 2.37 -9.40
CA LEU A 128 7.66 2.37 -9.08
C LEU A 128 7.28 3.60 -8.21
N ASN A 129 8.20 4.00 -7.31
CA ASN A 129 8.08 5.18 -6.43
C ASN A 129 6.79 5.24 -5.61
N GLN A 130 6.41 4.12 -4.95
CA GLN A 130 5.17 4.02 -4.18
C GLN A 130 4.97 5.12 -3.13
N PHE A 131 6.05 5.66 -2.58
CA PHE A 131 6.02 6.66 -1.50
C PHE A 131 5.87 8.11 -1.98
N SER A 132 6.02 8.37 -3.28
CA SER A 132 6.04 9.73 -3.82
C SER A 132 5.16 9.95 -5.05
N THR A 133 4.79 8.87 -5.76
CA THR A 133 3.98 9.01 -6.98
C THR A 133 2.52 9.38 -6.67
N PRO A 134 1.97 10.41 -7.31
CA PRO A 134 0.55 10.75 -7.19
C PRO A 134 -0.37 9.67 -7.77
N LEU A 135 0.12 8.78 -8.61
CA LEU A 135 -0.65 7.67 -9.16
C LEU A 135 -1.14 6.69 -8.09
N ASN A 136 -0.44 6.60 -6.95
CA ASN A 136 -0.89 5.82 -5.80
C ASN A 136 -2.19 6.39 -5.21
N ILE A 137 -2.26 7.71 -5.02
CA ILE A 137 -3.48 8.41 -4.58
C ILE A 137 -4.58 8.27 -5.62
N GLU A 138 -4.25 8.50 -6.89
CA GLU A 138 -5.21 8.41 -8.00
C GLU A 138 -5.84 7.03 -8.10
N CYS A 139 -5.06 5.98 -7.92
CA CYS A 139 -5.55 4.60 -7.90
C CYS A 139 -6.69 4.44 -6.90
N HIS A 140 -6.47 4.81 -5.64
CA HIS A 140 -7.47 4.64 -4.60
C HIS A 140 -8.68 5.55 -4.76
N TYR A 141 -8.50 6.76 -5.30
CA TYR A 141 -9.59 7.64 -5.69
C TYR A 141 -10.46 7.04 -6.81
N LYS A 142 -9.81 6.45 -7.83
CA LYS A 142 -10.53 5.93 -9.01
C LYS A 142 -11.11 4.52 -8.83
N THR A 143 -10.60 3.74 -7.88
CA THR A 143 -11.00 2.35 -7.66
C THR A 143 -11.61 2.14 -6.27
N THR A 144 -10.80 2.11 -5.22
CA THR A 144 -11.20 1.79 -3.85
C THR A 144 -12.35 2.66 -3.34
N PHE A 145 -12.26 3.98 -3.55
CA PHE A 145 -13.31 4.92 -3.17
C PHE A 145 -14.64 4.60 -3.86
N LYS A 146 -14.62 4.39 -5.17
CA LYS A 146 -15.83 4.07 -5.92
C LYS A 146 -16.50 2.78 -5.45
N GLU A 147 -15.69 1.77 -5.15
CA GLU A 147 -16.19 0.51 -4.60
C GLU A 147 -16.83 0.70 -3.22
N ILE A 148 -16.19 1.48 -2.32
CA ILE A 148 -16.71 1.78 -0.99
C ILE A 148 -18.09 2.48 -1.09
N VAL A 149 -18.19 3.52 -1.91
CA VAL A 149 -19.46 4.24 -2.13
C VAL A 149 -20.52 3.30 -2.71
N SER A 150 -20.17 2.54 -3.75
CA SER A 150 -21.10 1.59 -4.37
C SER A 150 -21.63 0.55 -3.38
N HIS A 151 -20.77 0.00 -2.53
CA HIS A 151 -21.17 -0.96 -1.50
C HIS A 151 -22.06 -0.32 -0.41
N SER A 152 -21.71 0.88 0.04
CA SER A 152 -22.49 1.65 1.00
C SER A 152 -23.91 1.89 0.50
N LEU A 153 -24.06 2.31 -0.76
CA LEU A 153 -25.38 2.50 -1.40
C LEU A 153 -26.17 1.19 -1.48
N LYS A 154 -25.52 0.08 -1.88
CA LYS A 154 -26.19 -1.24 -1.98
C LYS A 154 -26.75 -1.74 -0.64
N ILE A 155 -26.09 -1.46 0.47
CA ILE A 155 -26.54 -1.86 1.81
C ILE A 155 -27.40 -0.80 2.51
N GLY A 156 -27.68 0.33 1.85
CA GLY A 156 -28.48 1.42 2.38
C GLY A 156 -27.88 2.09 3.63
N LYS A 157 -26.55 2.19 3.72
CA LYS A 157 -25.84 2.80 4.84
C LYS A 157 -25.07 4.04 4.41
N SER A 158 -25.18 5.10 5.20
CA SER A 158 -24.35 6.28 5.03
C SER A 158 -23.01 6.10 5.73
N ILE A 159 -21.92 6.53 5.07
CA ILE A 159 -20.59 6.53 5.66
C ILE A 159 -20.42 7.83 6.44
N THR A 160 -20.00 7.75 7.69
CA THR A 160 -19.75 8.91 8.55
C THR A 160 -18.27 9.11 8.84
N ALA A 161 -17.47 8.05 8.72
CA ALA A 161 -16.02 8.11 8.85
C ALA A 161 -15.34 7.05 7.96
N PHE A 162 -14.17 7.37 7.43
CA PHE A 162 -13.25 6.44 6.82
C PHE A 162 -11.99 6.34 7.68
N ILE A 163 -11.59 5.12 8.01
CA ILE A 163 -10.47 4.85 8.89
C ILE A 163 -9.46 3.97 8.14
N ALA A 164 -8.19 4.34 8.15
CA ALA A 164 -7.15 3.53 7.53
C ALA A 164 -5.84 3.58 8.30
N GLY A 165 -5.18 2.43 8.42
CA GLY A 165 -3.78 2.33 8.79
C GLY A 165 -2.91 2.97 7.70
N THR A 166 -1.91 3.74 8.08
CA THR A 166 -1.19 4.62 7.17
C THR A 166 0.26 4.16 6.97
N GLY A 167 0.54 3.59 5.80
CA GLY A 167 1.90 3.36 5.29
C GLY A 167 2.29 4.47 4.31
N THR A 168 2.17 4.24 3.00
CA THR A 168 2.47 5.26 1.97
C THR A 168 1.54 6.48 1.99
N GLY A 169 0.35 6.35 2.57
CA GLY A 169 -0.69 7.39 2.56
C GLY A 169 -1.60 7.37 1.34
N GLY A 170 -1.30 6.56 0.33
CA GLY A 170 -2.07 6.53 -0.93
C GLY A 170 -3.55 6.21 -0.72
N THR A 171 -3.86 5.19 0.08
CA THR A 171 -5.25 4.81 0.40
C THR A 171 -5.99 5.95 1.09
N LEU A 172 -5.42 6.48 2.18
CA LEU A 172 -6.05 7.54 2.98
C LEU A 172 -6.34 8.77 2.12
N MET A 173 -5.36 9.24 1.35
CA MET A 173 -5.49 10.45 0.53
C MET A 173 -6.38 10.24 -0.69
N GLY A 174 -6.37 9.07 -1.30
CA GLY A 174 -7.27 8.75 -2.41
C GLY A 174 -8.74 8.73 -1.99
N ILE A 175 -9.04 8.14 -0.83
CA ILE A 175 -10.39 8.12 -0.26
C ILE A 175 -10.78 9.53 0.24
N GLN A 176 -9.88 10.26 0.90
CA GLN A 176 -10.11 11.64 1.32
C GLN A 176 -10.51 12.51 0.12
N LYS A 177 -9.77 12.42 -0.99
CA LYS A 177 -10.11 13.16 -2.21
C LYS A 177 -11.50 12.84 -2.69
N GLY A 178 -11.86 11.56 -2.71
CA GLY A 178 -13.19 11.12 -3.13
C GLY A 178 -14.31 11.66 -2.24
N PHE A 179 -14.16 11.58 -0.93
CA PHE A 179 -15.17 12.11 0.00
C PHE A 179 -15.23 13.64 0.00
N SER A 180 -14.12 14.35 -0.20
CA SER A 180 -14.16 15.81 -0.31
C SER A 180 -15.04 16.32 -1.46
N GLU A 181 -15.21 15.49 -2.50
CA GLU A 181 -16.05 15.82 -3.67
C GLU A 181 -17.49 15.27 -3.52
N TYR A 182 -17.65 14.10 -2.87
CA TYR A 182 -18.92 13.37 -2.82
C TYR A 182 -19.75 13.64 -1.55
N GLU A 183 -19.14 13.60 -0.38
CA GLU A 183 -19.76 13.84 0.93
C GLU A 183 -18.72 14.39 1.91
N PRO A 184 -18.47 15.72 1.88
CA PRO A 184 -17.39 16.36 2.64
C PRO A 184 -17.48 16.24 4.17
N ARG A 185 -18.63 15.79 4.70
CA ARG A 185 -18.82 15.59 6.14
C ARG A 185 -18.27 14.27 6.67
N VAL A 186 -17.84 13.36 5.77
CA VAL A 186 -17.21 12.10 6.16
C VAL A 186 -15.86 12.39 6.79
N LYS A 187 -15.68 11.99 8.04
CA LYS A 187 -14.41 12.13 8.75
C LYS A 187 -13.34 11.22 8.16
N ILE A 188 -12.15 11.74 8.01
CA ILE A 188 -10.96 11.02 7.55
C ILE A 188 -10.03 10.77 8.73
N VAL A 189 -9.88 9.51 9.11
CA VAL A 189 -9.15 9.09 10.31
C VAL A 189 -7.93 8.26 9.89
N ALA A 190 -6.74 8.75 10.25
CA ALA A 190 -5.49 8.02 10.07
C ALA A 190 -5.18 7.19 11.30
N VAL A 191 -4.62 6.00 11.11
CA VAL A 191 -4.11 5.16 12.20
C VAL A 191 -2.62 4.94 12.00
N GLU A 192 -1.84 5.16 13.05
CA GLU A 192 -0.41 4.90 13.09
C GLU A 192 -0.01 4.11 14.35
N PRO A 193 1.16 3.43 14.35
CA PRO A 193 1.65 2.76 15.55
C PRO A 193 1.98 3.75 16.67
N LEU A 194 1.59 3.43 17.89
CA LEU A 194 1.96 4.21 19.08
C LEU A 194 3.46 4.31 19.28
N GLU A 195 4.19 3.26 18.90
CA GLU A 195 5.65 3.18 18.99
C GLU A 195 6.37 4.00 17.91
N SER A 196 5.64 4.48 16.86
CA SER A 196 6.19 5.29 15.77
C SER A 196 5.17 6.35 15.31
N PRO A 197 4.78 7.30 16.21
CA PRO A 197 3.66 8.22 15.98
C PRO A 197 4.10 9.47 15.20
N VAL A 198 4.69 9.29 14.02
CA VAL A 198 5.31 10.37 13.23
C VAL A 198 4.29 11.40 12.73
N MET A 199 3.08 10.97 12.38
CA MET A 199 2.02 11.90 11.95
C MET A 199 1.48 12.72 13.14
N SER A 200 1.53 12.19 14.35
CA SER A 200 1.18 12.88 15.59
C SER A 200 2.31 13.75 16.15
N GLY A 201 3.46 13.84 15.46
CA GLY A 201 4.60 14.68 15.85
C GLY A 201 5.60 13.99 16.77
N GLY A 202 5.52 12.67 16.95
CA GLY A 202 6.51 11.87 17.69
C GLY A 202 7.64 11.35 16.81
N GLU A 203 8.54 10.60 17.43
CA GLU A 203 9.73 10.04 16.79
C GLU A 203 9.41 8.70 16.09
N LYS A 204 10.16 8.39 15.02
CA LYS A 204 10.17 7.07 14.39
C LYS A 204 10.66 6.02 15.37
N GLY A 205 9.94 4.90 15.50
CA GLY A 205 10.30 3.80 16.39
C GLY A 205 9.98 2.43 15.78
N LEU A 206 10.51 1.38 16.42
CA LEU A 206 10.23 0.00 16.04
C LEU A 206 8.86 -0.44 16.55
N HIS A 207 8.09 -1.09 15.71
CA HIS A 207 6.76 -1.62 16.01
C HIS A 207 6.49 -2.92 15.26
N GLY A 208 5.48 -3.67 15.69
CA GLY A 208 5.09 -4.95 15.10
C GLY A 208 3.86 -4.91 14.19
N ILE A 209 3.36 -3.72 13.82
CA ILE A 209 2.18 -3.58 12.95
C ILE A 209 2.66 -3.49 11.49
N GLN A 210 2.77 -4.61 10.81
CA GLN A 210 3.32 -4.67 9.46
C GLN A 210 2.44 -3.96 8.42
N GLY A 211 3.08 -3.25 7.50
CA GLY A 211 2.43 -2.59 6.36
C GLY A 211 1.93 -1.17 6.59
N ILE A 212 2.14 -0.64 7.79
CA ILE A 212 1.88 0.77 8.14
C ILE A 212 3.05 1.30 8.99
N GLY A 213 3.09 2.61 9.22
CA GLY A 213 4.06 3.21 10.13
C GLY A 213 5.50 3.18 9.65
N ASP A 214 5.73 3.35 8.34
CA ASP A 214 7.06 3.26 7.70
C ASP A 214 7.99 4.43 8.06
N GLY A 215 7.74 5.14 9.15
CA GLY A 215 8.61 6.17 9.73
C GLY A 215 8.59 7.53 9.03
N SER A 216 7.63 7.77 8.15
CA SER A 216 7.37 9.08 7.53
C SER A 216 5.89 9.21 7.16
N LYS A 217 5.42 10.45 6.98
CA LYS A 217 4.06 10.73 6.49
C LYS A 217 3.88 10.55 4.98
N PHE A 218 4.98 10.47 4.23
CA PHE A 218 4.99 10.30 2.76
C PHE A 218 3.94 11.13 2.02
N LEU A 219 2.93 10.46 1.42
CA LEU A 219 1.87 11.11 0.62
C LEU A 219 0.79 11.80 1.47
N VAL A 220 0.81 11.66 2.81
CA VAL A 220 -0.23 12.21 3.67
C VAL A 220 -0.13 13.73 3.79
N ASP A 221 -1.21 14.41 3.42
CA ASP A 221 -1.43 15.82 3.74
C ASP A 221 -2.21 15.91 5.06
N LEU A 222 -1.49 16.18 6.15
CA LEU A 222 -2.08 16.23 7.50
C LEU A 222 -3.21 17.26 7.64
N LYS A 223 -3.24 18.30 6.79
CA LYS A 223 -4.31 19.32 6.79
C LYS A 223 -5.66 18.78 6.32
N LYS A 224 -5.66 17.59 5.71
CA LYS A 224 -6.84 16.91 5.17
C LYS A 224 -7.25 15.69 5.99
N VAL A 225 -6.64 15.50 7.15
CA VAL A 225 -6.93 14.43 8.10
C VAL A 225 -7.64 15.03 9.29
N ASP A 226 -8.83 14.51 9.62
CA ASP A 226 -9.64 15.05 10.72
C ASP A 226 -9.15 14.54 12.08
N GLU A 227 -8.62 13.32 12.12
CA GLU A 227 -8.18 12.68 13.36
C GLU A 227 -7.02 11.70 13.09
N ILE A 228 -6.07 11.64 14.02
CA ILE A 228 -4.99 10.65 14.00
C ILE A 228 -5.11 9.82 15.28
N ILE A 229 -5.21 8.50 15.12
CA ILE A 229 -5.29 7.54 16.22
C ILE A 229 -3.99 6.75 16.28
N THR A 230 -3.40 6.68 17.47
CA THR A 230 -2.25 5.81 17.73
C THR A 230 -2.70 4.51 18.34
N ILE A 231 -2.20 3.38 17.84
CA ILE A 231 -2.51 2.02 18.35
C ILE A 231 -1.21 1.30 18.66
N SER A 232 -1.09 0.73 19.84
CA SER A 232 0.06 -0.08 20.22
C SER A 232 0.12 -1.40 19.43
N THR A 233 1.33 -1.91 19.23
CA THR A 233 1.53 -3.26 18.64
C THR A 233 0.74 -4.33 19.42
N GLU A 234 0.69 -4.24 20.75
CA GLU A 234 0.00 -5.22 21.57
C GLU A 234 -1.51 -5.15 21.40
N ASP A 235 -2.11 -3.95 21.44
CA ASP A 235 -3.55 -3.78 21.20
C ASP A 235 -3.97 -4.26 19.81
N ALA A 236 -3.15 -3.98 18.79
CA ALA A 236 -3.39 -4.47 17.44
C ALA A 236 -3.40 -6.01 17.38
N LYS A 237 -2.45 -6.68 18.06
CA LYS A 237 -2.41 -8.15 18.16
C LYS A 237 -3.62 -8.74 18.90
N ILE A 238 -4.01 -8.11 20.02
CA ILE A 238 -5.20 -8.53 20.79
C ILE A 238 -6.43 -8.45 19.88
N ARG A 239 -6.62 -7.31 19.21
CA ARG A 239 -7.79 -7.10 18.35
C ARG A 239 -7.80 -8.05 17.14
N ALA A 240 -6.66 -8.32 16.54
CA ALA A 240 -6.56 -9.30 15.46
C ALA A 240 -6.99 -10.70 15.90
N LYS A 241 -6.55 -11.14 17.09
CA LYS A 241 -6.98 -12.43 17.69
C LYS A 241 -8.48 -12.49 17.97
N GLU A 242 -9.08 -11.39 18.42
CA GLU A 242 -10.53 -11.30 18.62
C GLU A 242 -11.31 -11.45 17.31
N LEU A 243 -10.87 -10.74 16.26
CA LEU A 243 -11.50 -10.82 14.95
C LEU A 243 -11.41 -12.21 14.30
N CYS A 244 -10.35 -12.96 14.59
CA CYS A 244 -10.21 -14.34 14.08
C CYS A 244 -11.19 -15.34 14.76
N LYS A 245 -11.83 -14.98 15.88
CA LYS A 245 -12.75 -15.85 16.62
C LYS A 245 -14.21 -15.62 16.26
N ASN A 246 -14.51 -14.54 15.55
CA ASN A 246 -15.85 -14.13 15.14
C ASN A 246 -16.02 -14.28 13.61
#